data_52b59a5ea6e3cc34b529605a2f1dad13
#
_entry.id   52b59a5ea6e3cc34b529605a2f1dad13
#
_cell.length_a   1.000
_cell.length_b   1.000
_cell.length_c   1.000
_cell.angle_alpha   90.00
_cell.angle_beta   90.00
_cell.angle_gamma   90.00
#
_symmetry.space_group_name_H-M   'P 1'
#
loop_
_entity.id
_entity.type
_entity.pdbx_description
1 polymer ?
#
loop_
_entity_poly.entity_id
_entity_poly.type
_entity_poly.pdbx_seq_one_letter_code
_entity_poly.pdbx_strand_id
1 'polypeptide(L)' 'MSVVIEGTTQAGADVNLLVPAVEDLVAAGERLKTACAEVAARHGVSKKELYDAVLAHRS' A
#
# COMPACT_ATOMS: atom_id res chain seq x y z
N MET A 1 -4.67 -7.93 -23.74
CA MET A 1 -4.30 -7.96 -23.46
C MET A 1 -3.64 -7.88 -22.83
N SER A 2 -3.18 -7.73 -22.67
CA SER A 2 -2.49 -7.65 -22.22
C SER A 2 -1.83 -7.55 -21.63
N VAL A 3 -1.47 -7.39 -21.53
CA VAL A 3 -0.80 -7.32 -21.07
C VAL A 3 -0.14 -7.19 -20.44
N VAL A 4 0.29 -7.04 -20.34
CA VAL A 4 0.94 -6.92 -19.83
C VAL A 4 1.64 -6.78 -19.21
N ILE A 5 2.15 -6.64 -19.10
CA ILE A 5 2.82 -6.50 -18.58
C ILE A 5 3.44 -6.44 -18.00
N GLU A 6 3.84 -6.28 -17.92
CA GLU A 6 4.40 -6.16 -17.51
C GLU A 6 4.86 -6.20 -16.72
N GLY A 7 5.17 -6.03 -16.40
CA GLY A 7 5.71 -6.01 -15.84
C GLY A 7 6.13 -6.05 -15.00
N THR A 8 6.26 -5.96 -14.98
CA THR A 8 6.67 -5.91 -14.30
C THR A 8 6.83 -6.07 -13.32
N THR A 9 7.08 -6.07 -13.19
CA THR A 9 7.28 -6.18 -12.34
C THR A 9 7.39 -6.26 -11.21
N GLN A 10 7.33 -5.84 -11.02
CA GLN A 10 7.70 -5.75 -9.97
C GLN A 10 7.28 -6.60 -9.07
N ALA A 11 7.66 -6.92 -8.97
CA ALA A 11 7.54 -7.92 -8.09
C ALA A 11 6.93 -7.49 -6.85
N GLY A 12 6.37 -8.18 -6.18
CA GLY A 12 5.74 -7.85 -4.95
C GLY A 12 4.49 -7.06 -5.17
N ALA A 13 3.90 -6.65 -4.13
CA ALA A 13 2.64 -5.95 -4.19
C ALA A 13 2.85 -4.50 -4.57
N ASP A 14 1.90 -3.99 -5.29
CA ASP A 14 1.90 -2.59 -5.65
C ASP A 14 1.35 -1.81 -4.46
N VAL A 15 2.15 -0.87 -3.94
CA VAL A 15 1.70 -0.11 -2.77
C VAL A 15 0.46 0.71 -3.07
N ASN A 16 0.27 1.11 -4.32
CA ASN A 16 -0.94 1.85 -4.66
C ASN A 16 -2.19 1.01 -4.50
N LEU A 17 -2.08 -0.29 -4.69
CA LEU A 17 -3.20 -1.19 -4.49
C LEU A 17 -3.48 -1.41 -3.02
N LEU A 18 -2.50 -1.13 -2.17
CA LEU A 18 -2.65 -1.34 -0.73
C LEU A 18 -3.16 -0.10 -0.02
N VAL A 19 -3.19 1.04 -0.70
CA VAL A 19 -3.67 2.27 -0.09
C VAL A 19 -5.08 2.12 0.46
N PRO A 20 -6.04 1.53 -0.27
CA PRO A 20 -7.39 1.36 0.29
C PRO A 20 -7.40 0.51 1.56
N ALA A 21 -6.54 -0.51 1.62
CA ALA A 21 -6.47 -1.35 2.81
C ALA A 21 -6.00 -0.55 4.02
N VAL A 22 -5.00 0.32 3.81
CA VAL A 22 -4.52 1.19 4.88
C VAL A 22 -5.64 2.13 5.32
N GLU A 23 -6.34 2.69 4.36
CA GLU A 23 -7.40 3.64 4.70
C GLU A 23 -8.54 2.98 5.45
N ASP A 24 -8.84 1.74 5.13
CA ASP A 24 -9.84 1.00 5.89
C ASP A 24 -9.46 0.89 7.36
N LEU A 25 -8.20 0.60 7.63
CA LEU A 25 -7.74 0.51 9.00
C LEU A 25 -7.81 1.86 9.71
N VAL A 26 -7.42 2.91 9.00
CA VAL A 26 -7.49 4.25 9.58
C VAL A 26 -8.93 4.62 9.88
N ALA A 27 -9.84 4.27 8.99
CA ALA A 27 -11.25 4.53 9.19
C ALA A 27 -11.80 3.76 10.38
N ALA A 28 -11.21 2.61 10.67
CA ALA A 28 -11.62 1.80 11.82
C ALA A 28 -11.04 2.33 13.13
N GLY A 29 -10.20 3.35 13.08
CA GLY A 29 -9.65 3.94 14.29
C GLY A 29 -8.17 3.69 14.49
N GLU A 30 -7.51 3.05 13.53
CA GLU A 30 -6.08 2.80 13.62
C GLU A 30 -5.30 4.04 13.23
N ARG A 31 -4.10 4.13 13.78
CA ARG A 31 -3.22 5.22 13.37
C ARG A 31 -2.67 4.96 12.00
N LEU A 32 -2.41 6.02 11.26
CA LEU A 32 -1.88 5.87 9.90
C LEU A 32 -0.58 5.08 9.88
N LYS A 33 0.33 5.40 10.80
CA LYS A 33 1.59 4.67 10.87
C LYS A 33 1.37 3.19 11.16
N THR A 34 0.50 2.90 12.12
CA THR A 34 0.22 1.52 12.49
C THR A 34 -0.43 0.78 11.33
N ALA A 35 -1.38 1.42 10.66
CA ALA A 35 -2.04 0.80 9.53
C ALA A 35 -1.04 0.48 8.43
N CYS A 36 -0.15 1.42 8.12
CA CYS A 36 0.86 1.19 7.10
C CYS A 36 1.78 0.03 7.50
N ALA A 37 2.19 0.00 8.76
CA ALA A 37 3.07 -1.06 9.23
C ALA A 37 2.42 -2.42 9.10
N GLU A 38 1.15 -2.51 9.47
CA GLU A 38 0.43 -3.78 9.39
C GLU A 38 0.29 -4.25 7.95
N VAL A 39 -0.18 -3.36 7.10
CA VAL A 39 -0.41 -3.73 5.71
C VAL A 39 0.92 -4.08 5.03
N ALA A 40 1.96 -3.29 5.31
CA ALA A 40 3.27 -3.55 4.72
C ALA A 40 3.79 -4.91 5.16
N ALA A 41 3.62 -5.25 6.43
CA ALA A 41 4.10 -6.53 6.92
C ALA A 41 3.33 -7.68 6.29
N ARG A 42 2.03 -7.51 6.09
CA ARG A 42 1.20 -8.55 5.49
C ARG A 42 1.61 -8.84 4.06
N HIS A 43 1.93 -7.79 3.33
CA HIS A 43 2.18 -7.91 1.90
C HIS A 43 3.65 -7.88 1.54
N GLY A 44 4.51 -7.71 2.53
CA GLY A 44 5.95 -7.75 2.28
C GLY A 44 6.46 -6.55 1.51
N VAL A 45 5.80 -5.41 1.65
CA VAL A 45 6.24 -4.18 0.98
C VAL A 45 6.91 -3.27 2.00
N SER A 46 7.58 -2.24 1.51
CA SER A 46 8.23 -1.27 2.37
C SER A 46 7.19 -0.39 3.04
N LYS A 47 7.26 -0.30 4.36
CA LYS A 47 6.36 0.56 5.11
C LYS A 47 6.50 2.01 4.66
N LYS A 48 7.75 2.43 4.41
CA LYS A 48 7.99 3.79 3.99
C LYS A 48 7.34 4.09 2.66
N GLU A 49 7.47 3.18 1.71
CA GLU A 49 6.87 3.38 0.40
C GLU A 49 5.36 3.39 0.49
N LEU A 50 4.81 2.50 1.29
CA LEU A 50 3.37 2.47 1.48
C LEU A 50 2.88 3.75 2.13
N TYR A 51 3.60 4.22 3.13
CA TYR A 51 3.24 5.46 3.82
C TYR A 51 3.25 6.62 2.82
N ASP A 52 4.31 6.72 2.03
CA ASP A 52 4.40 7.76 1.02
C ASP A 52 3.24 7.68 0.03
N ALA A 53 2.90 6.47 -0.40
CA ALA A 53 1.81 6.30 -1.35
C ALA A 53 0.48 6.76 -0.76
N VAL A 54 0.25 6.44 0.51
CA VAL A 54 -0.98 6.86 1.17
C VAL A 54 -1.03 8.38 1.28
N LEU A 55 0.08 8.99 1.66
CA LEU A 55 0.11 10.45 1.78
C LEU A 55 -0.11 11.11 0.42
N ALA A 56 0.50 10.58 -0.62
CA ALA A 56 0.29 11.12 -1.96
C ALA A 56 -1.16 10.97 -2.39
N HIS A 57 -1.78 9.86 -2.03
CA HIS A 57 -3.17 9.62 -2.39
C HIS A 57 -4.10 10.59 -1.67
N ARG A 58 -3.76 10.93 -0.44
CA ARG A 58 -4.59 11.82 0.36
C ARG A 58 -4.40 13.29 0.01
N SER A 59 -3.28 13.62 -0.58
CA SER A 59 -3.05 15.00 -1.00
C SER A 59 -3.99 15.36 -2.15
#